data_9d5a90f8ad4013d9386f55c19d19c8e6
#
_entry.id   9d5a90f8ad4013d9386f55c19d19c8e6
#
_cell.length_a   1.000
_cell.length_b   1.000
_cell.length_c   1.000
_cell.angle_alpha   90.00
_cell.angle_beta   90.00
_cell.angle_gamma   90.00
#
_symmetry.space_group_name_H-M   'P 1'
#
loop_
_entity.id
_entity.type
_entity.pdbx_description
1 polymer ?
#
loop_
_entity_poly.entity_id
_entity_poly.type
_entity_poly.pdbx_seq_one_letter_code
_entity_poly.pdbx_strand_id
1 'polypeptide(L)'
;MAAEAVIRFAAMLAAAMTIVAVPASAQTNDPNPDQTKIDCRDGTNAAGADCAKNGNDTKGGSDAGQSGAVFLPALIVDLFPNPEAPPTPVPTPRPAPATLPADTQAGPPPGGPIVSPTDLIAVQPRRAVVGDFVPDEVLVTVDGDAGAVQQIAASFGLQVRSQRQSRLLGTTLVRFGIPDGRPVGVVLAQLAADGRTQRREPNHVYSLQQAAGIVNYAFDHIALDSKQASGENVRIAVIDTGIDDTNPALSGVIAGQFDAMPDVPIEKRDHGTSIDGLIAGVGVLEGMAPGAKIYHARAFEGGKSTMDVILSALDWAAEQDVRIINMSFVGPKNDLLGVACRNARALGMVLVAAAGNNGPKAPYGYPAAFDGVIAVTATDAKDGLMPQANRGAYVFISAPGVEMVAPSGGGSDVVTGTSFAAAIVSGAIANLIHAAPDRSADDIEKALAATARDLGPKGRDNDFGYGLLDIKAAGAAKE
;
A
#
# COMPACT_ATOMS: atom_id res chain seq x y z
N MET A 1 32.61 -23.05 45.78
CA MET A 1 32.73 -21.66 45.31
C MET A 1 31.70 -21.38 44.17
N ALA A 2 30.45 -21.78 44.38
CA ALA A 2 29.37 -21.53 43.41
C ALA A 2 28.01 -21.26 44.11
N ALA A 3 28.02 -20.92 45.42
CA ALA A 3 26.78 -20.70 46.19
C ALA A 3 26.71 -19.31 46.86
N GLU A 4 27.71 -18.44 46.67
CA GLU A 4 27.74 -17.09 47.27
C GLU A 4 27.45 -15.95 46.27
N ALA A 5 27.22 -16.21 44.99
CA ALA A 5 26.95 -15.18 43.98
C ALA A 5 25.45 -14.87 43.77
N VAL A 6 24.55 -15.66 44.36
CA VAL A 6 23.09 -15.49 44.15
C VAL A 6 22.39 -14.63 45.20
N ILE A 7 23.08 -14.34 46.35
CA ILE A 7 22.47 -13.58 47.46
C ILE A 7 22.74 -12.08 47.42
N ARG A 8 23.58 -11.58 46.50
CA ARG A 8 23.87 -10.12 46.38
C ARG A 8 23.12 -9.35 45.32
N PHE A 9 22.21 -9.98 44.58
CA PHE A 9 21.40 -9.30 43.52
C PHE A 9 19.96 -9.02 43.94
N ALA A 10 19.53 -9.46 45.13
CA ALA A 10 18.14 -9.25 45.61
C ALA A 10 17.97 -8.09 46.60
N ALA A 11 19.00 -7.28 46.85
CA ALA A 11 18.98 -6.21 47.87
C ALA A 11 19.11 -4.78 47.29
N MET A 12 18.93 -4.56 46.00
CA MET A 12 19.06 -3.23 45.39
C MET A 12 17.80 -2.73 44.60
N LEU A 13 16.62 -3.29 44.85
CA LEU A 13 15.39 -2.86 44.20
C LEU A 13 14.28 -2.50 45.19
N ALA A 14 14.63 -1.87 46.32
CA ALA A 14 13.65 -1.39 47.30
C ALA A 14 14.06 -0.05 47.91
N ALA A 15 14.23 1.01 47.12
CA ALA A 15 14.28 2.38 47.61
C ALA A 15 14.16 3.35 46.41
N ALA A 16 12.99 3.90 46.18
CA ALA A 16 12.71 5.27 45.71
C ALA A 16 11.33 5.35 44.99
N MET A 17 10.23 5.21 45.74
CA MET A 17 8.98 5.87 45.38
C MET A 17 8.82 7.03 46.36
N THR A 18 9.24 8.20 45.95
CA THR A 18 8.89 9.46 46.61
C THR A 18 7.88 10.15 45.70
N ILE A 19 6.63 10.14 46.14
CA ILE A 19 5.53 10.91 45.51
C ILE A 19 5.79 12.38 45.82
N VAL A 20 6.09 13.18 44.79
CA VAL A 20 6.08 14.64 44.89
C VAL A 20 4.73 15.12 44.39
N ALA A 21 3.89 15.58 45.32
CA ALA A 21 2.67 16.31 45.00
C ALA A 21 3.06 17.72 44.58
N VAL A 22 2.62 18.13 43.37
CA VAL A 22 2.72 19.51 42.89
C VAL A 22 1.36 20.17 43.06
N PRO A 23 1.29 21.36 43.65
CA PRO A 23 0.00 22.06 43.87
C PRO A 23 -0.52 22.69 42.58
N ALA A 24 -1.86 22.65 42.45
CA ALA A 24 -2.58 23.36 41.43
C ALA A 24 -2.43 24.88 41.59
N SER A 25 -2.03 25.60 40.56
CA SER A 25 -2.12 27.06 40.50
C SER A 25 -2.66 27.49 39.14
N ALA A 26 -3.85 28.12 39.27
CA ALA A 26 -4.37 29.26 38.50
C ALA A 26 -4.35 29.22 36.96
N GLN A 27 -5.55 29.14 36.45
CA GLN A 27 -5.99 29.58 35.11
C GLN A 27 -5.53 31.00 34.80
N THR A 28 -4.97 31.20 33.63
CA THR A 28 -5.04 32.47 32.92
C THR A 28 -5.71 32.19 31.55
N ASN A 29 -6.86 32.84 31.39
CA ASN A 29 -7.58 32.95 30.12
C ASN A 29 -6.72 33.71 29.11
N ASP A 30 -6.59 33.15 27.92
CA ASP A 30 -6.21 33.93 26.75
C ASP A 30 -7.26 33.73 25.64
N PRO A 31 -7.80 34.81 25.06
CA PRO A 31 -8.95 34.73 24.16
C PRO A 31 -8.53 34.32 22.76
N ASN A 32 -9.22 33.33 22.22
CA ASN A 32 -9.19 32.92 20.83
C ASN A 32 -9.76 34.03 19.93
N PRO A 33 -9.03 34.57 18.97
CA PRO A 33 -9.62 35.47 17.98
C PRO A 33 -10.14 34.67 16.78
N ASP A 34 -11.32 35.06 16.34
CA ASP A 34 -11.88 34.89 15.02
C ASP A 34 -12.65 33.60 14.69
N GLN A 35 -13.88 33.56 15.22
CA GLN A 35 -15.00 32.97 14.48
C GLN A 35 -15.72 34.12 13.73
N THR A 36 -15.43 34.30 12.46
CA THR A 36 -16.26 35.11 11.57
C THR A 36 -17.63 34.47 11.45
N LYS A 37 -18.63 35.07 12.12
CA LYS A 37 -20.05 34.76 11.91
C LYS A 37 -20.40 35.13 10.47
N ILE A 38 -20.81 34.15 9.68
CA ILE A 38 -21.38 34.36 8.36
C ILE A 38 -22.81 34.90 8.54
N ASP A 39 -23.04 36.14 8.16
CA ASP A 39 -24.36 36.78 8.20
C ASP A 39 -25.03 36.61 6.82
N CYS A 40 -26.05 35.76 6.76
CA CYS A 40 -26.79 35.43 5.52
C CYS A 40 -28.06 36.29 5.35
N ARG A 41 -27.99 37.63 5.53
CA ARG A 41 -29.18 38.50 5.44
C ARG A 41 -29.64 38.79 4.01
N ASP A 42 -28.85 38.58 3.02
CA ASP A 42 -29.08 38.91 1.60
C ASP A 42 -29.05 37.71 0.65
N GLY A 43 -28.99 36.51 1.13
CA GLY A 43 -29.21 35.30 0.32
C GLY A 43 -28.01 34.76 -0.46
N THR A 44 -26.85 35.47 -0.45
CA THR A 44 -25.61 35.00 -1.10
C THR A 44 -24.39 35.30 -0.26
N ASN A 45 -23.38 34.43 -0.28
CA ASN A 45 -22.07 34.71 0.31
C ASN A 45 -21.08 35.18 -0.77
N ALA A 46 -19.95 35.73 -0.35
CA ALA A 46 -18.91 36.25 -1.23
C ALA A 46 -18.27 35.22 -2.20
N ALA A 47 -18.71 33.95 -2.18
CA ALA A 47 -18.27 32.89 -3.08
C ALA A 47 -19.36 32.35 -4.03
N GLY A 48 -20.57 32.93 -4.01
CA GLY A 48 -21.62 32.64 -5.01
C GLY A 48 -22.35 31.29 -4.84
N ALA A 49 -22.43 30.73 -3.64
CA ALA A 49 -23.21 29.53 -3.37
C ALA A 49 -24.53 29.86 -2.65
N ASP A 50 -25.66 29.30 -3.10
CA ASP A 50 -26.99 29.50 -2.54
C ASP A 50 -27.16 28.82 -1.17
N CYS A 51 -27.69 29.55 -0.18
CA CYS A 51 -28.10 29.01 1.12
C CYS A 51 -29.53 28.45 1.05
N ALA A 52 -29.69 27.13 1.12
CA ALA A 52 -31.01 26.51 1.15
C ALA A 52 -31.74 26.77 2.49
N LYS A 53 -32.95 27.31 2.42
CA LYS A 53 -33.87 27.49 3.55
C LYS A 53 -34.51 26.15 3.91
N ASN A 54 -34.18 25.60 5.08
CA ASN A 54 -35.06 24.63 5.77
C ASN A 54 -35.68 25.30 6.99
N GLY A 55 -36.93 25.66 6.85
CA GLY A 55 -37.75 26.08 7.95
C GLY A 55 -38.53 24.92 8.52
N ASN A 56 -38.46 24.73 9.81
CA ASN A 56 -39.62 24.29 10.58
C ASN A 56 -39.46 24.71 12.05
N ASP A 57 -40.30 25.69 12.41
CA ASP A 57 -40.57 26.12 13.78
C ASP A 57 -41.40 25.07 14.55
N THR A 58 -41.03 24.74 15.75
CA THR A 58 -42.04 24.68 16.85
C THR A 58 -41.38 24.78 18.22
N LYS A 59 -42.04 25.56 19.06
CA LYS A 59 -41.73 26.03 20.41
C LYS A 59 -41.75 24.94 21.48
N GLY A 60 -40.99 25.18 22.56
CA GLY A 60 -41.55 25.05 23.90
C GLY A 60 -40.81 24.19 24.91
N GLY A 61 -40.23 24.82 25.93
CA GLY A 61 -40.43 24.45 27.34
C GLY A 61 -39.38 23.56 28.05
N SER A 62 -38.55 24.22 28.81
CA SER A 62 -38.11 24.02 30.20
C SER A 62 -37.87 22.62 30.84
N ASP A 63 -36.77 22.63 31.59
CA ASP A 63 -36.45 22.03 32.91
C ASP A 63 -35.75 20.65 33.01
N ALA A 64 -34.59 20.77 33.55
CA ALA A 64 -33.94 20.05 34.67
C ALA A 64 -34.15 18.53 34.89
N GLY A 65 -33.02 17.80 35.07
CA GLY A 65 -33.03 16.58 35.88
C GLY A 65 -31.99 15.53 35.50
N GLN A 66 -31.05 15.32 36.37
CA GLN A 66 -30.05 14.25 36.41
C GLN A 66 -30.66 12.85 36.34
N SER A 67 -30.02 11.93 35.66
CA SER A 67 -29.58 10.64 36.21
C SER A 67 -29.28 9.64 35.11
N GLY A 68 -28.31 8.78 35.34
CA GLY A 68 -27.79 7.80 34.40
C GLY A 68 -28.75 6.69 34.00
N ALA A 69 -28.63 6.21 32.80
CA ALA A 69 -29.28 4.99 32.37
C ALA A 69 -28.40 4.23 31.34
N VAL A 70 -28.24 2.97 31.66
CA VAL A 70 -27.69 1.90 30.86
C VAL A 70 -28.55 1.71 29.62
N PHE A 71 -27.94 1.72 28.42
CA PHE A 71 -28.67 1.39 27.20
C PHE A 71 -28.46 -0.07 26.82
N LEU A 72 -29.57 -0.81 26.76
CA LEU A 72 -29.71 -2.08 26.04
C LEU A 72 -30.31 -1.79 24.65
N PRO A 73 -29.91 -2.50 23.60
CA PRO A 73 -30.46 -2.27 22.27
C PRO A 73 -31.82 -2.93 22.09
N ALA A 74 -32.76 -2.18 21.52
CA ALA A 74 -34.07 -2.67 21.14
C ALA A 74 -34.05 -3.28 19.74
N LEU A 75 -34.58 -4.50 19.63
CA LEU A 75 -34.96 -5.20 18.40
C LEU A 75 -36.04 -4.40 17.67
N ILE A 76 -35.84 -4.13 16.36
CA ILE A 76 -36.94 -3.78 15.45
C ILE A 76 -37.00 -4.87 14.38
N VAL A 77 -38.15 -5.54 14.31
CA VAL A 77 -38.49 -6.60 13.36
C VAL A 77 -39.03 -5.96 12.09
N ASP A 78 -38.48 -6.38 10.95
CA ASP A 78 -38.89 -6.02 9.60
C ASP A 78 -40.30 -6.51 9.26
N LEU A 79 -41.04 -5.66 8.60
CA LEU A 79 -42.28 -5.98 7.89
C LEU A 79 -42.37 -5.18 6.59
N PHE A 80 -41.65 -5.63 5.54
CA PHE A 80 -42.01 -5.33 4.13
C PHE A 80 -41.44 -6.42 3.19
N PRO A 81 -42.22 -6.96 2.24
CA PRO A 81 -41.75 -7.97 1.30
C PRO A 81 -40.90 -7.31 0.19
N ASN A 82 -39.76 -7.93 -0.06
CA ASN A 82 -38.81 -7.56 -1.09
C ASN A 82 -39.34 -7.96 -2.50
N PRO A 83 -39.33 -7.08 -3.52
CA PRO A 83 -39.61 -7.50 -4.88
C PRO A 83 -38.45 -8.28 -5.46
N GLU A 84 -38.74 -9.37 -6.15
CA GLU A 84 -37.81 -10.29 -6.81
C GLU A 84 -36.77 -9.55 -7.67
N ALA A 85 -35.50 -9.83 -7.40
CA ALA A 85 -34.40 -9.38 -8.23
C ALA A 85 -34.36 -10.17 -9.56
N PRO A 86 -34.02 -9.53 -10.70
CA PRO A 86 -33.87 -10.22 -11.97
C PRO A 86 -32.70 -11.21 -11.91
N PRO A 87 -32.74 -12.31 -12.69
CA PRO A 87 -31.70 -13.34 -12.63
C PRO A 87 -30.34 -12.78 -13.04
N THR A 88 -29.34 -13.05 -12.22
CA THR A 88 -27.94 -12.73 -12.48
C THR A 88 -27.46 -13.43 -13.74
N PRO A 89 -26.77 -12.76 -14.67
CA PRO A 89 -26.18 -13.42 -15.82
C PRO A 89 -25.08 -14.39 -15.34
N VAL A 90 -25.13 -15.61 -15.84
CA VAL A 90 -24.11 -16.63 -15.67
C VAL A 90 -22.77 -16.06 -16.14
N PRO A 91 -21.69 -16.10 -15.33
CA PRO A 91 -20.38 -15.63 -15.76
C PRO A 91 -19.92 -16.49 -16.95
N THR A 92 -19.71 -15.86 -18.09
CA THR A 92 -18.99 -16.48 -19.19
C THR A 92 -17.57 -16.78 -18.75
N PRO A 93 -17.00 -17.97 -19.09
CA PRO A 93 -15.62 -18.28 -18.78
C PRO A 93 -14.73 -17.20 -19.41
N ARG A 94 -13.78 -16.69 -18.61
CA ARG A 94 -12.76 -15.74 -19.02
C ARG A 94 -12.11 -16.26 -20.30
N PRO A 95 -12.10 -15.49 -21.41
CA PRO A 95 -11.28 -15.86 -22.54
C PRO A 95 -9.83 -15.99 -22.06
N ALA A 96 -9.17 -17.06 -22.47
CA ALA A 96 -7.73 -17.21 -22.26
C ALA A 96 -7.04 -15.90 -22.61
N PRO A 97 -5.98 -15.50 -21.87
CA PRO A 97 -5.27 -14.27 -22.14
C PRO A 97 -4.92 -14.28 -23.63
N ALA A 98 -5.49 -13.33 -24.37
CA ALA A 98 -5.08 -13.11 -25.75
C ALA A 98 -3.58 -12.83 -25.64
N THR A 99 -2.78 -13.71 -26.21
CA THR A 99 -1.38 -13.41 -26.52
C THR A 99 -1.41 -12.12 -27.31
N LEU A 100 -1.05 -11.01 -26.64
CA LEU A 100 -0.81 -9.77 -27.34
C LEU A 100 0.21 -10.14 -28.43
N PRO A 101 -0.10 -9.83 -29.70
CA PRO A 101 0.90 -9.99 -30.73
C PRO A 101 2.13 -9.25 -30.22
N ALA A 102 3.26 -9.95 -30.17
CA ALA A 102 4.54 -9.31 -29.95
C ALA A 102 4.57 -8.13 -30.92
N ASP A 103 4.71 -6.92 -30.38
CA ASP A 103 4.89 -5.71 -31.17
C ASP A 103 6.31 -5.79 -31.77
N THR A 104 6.47 -6.71 -32.74
CA THR A 104 7.63 -6.79 -33.61
C THR A 104 7.49 -5.69 -34.66
N GLN A 105 7.48 -4.45 -34.21
CA GLN A 105 7.94 -3.39 -35.08
C GLN A 105 9.45 -3.42 -35.02
N ALA A 106 10.03 -4.03 -36.05
CA ALA A 106 11.43 -3.82 -36.37
C ALA A 106 11.64 -2.30 -36.42
N GLY A 107 12.40 -1.78 -35.44
CA GLY A 107 12.78 -0.37 -35.43
C GLY A 107 13.57 -0.05 -36.69
N PRO A 108 13.57 1.19 -37.15
CA PRO A 108 14.43 1.61 -38.25
C PRO A 108 15.90 1.32 -37.91
N PRO A 109 16.76 1.03 -38.92
CA PRO A 109 18.14 0.73 -38.66
C PRO A 109 18.85 1.88 -37.94
N PRO A 110 19.87 1.59 -37.11
CA PRO A 110 20.58 2.63 -36.35
C PRO A 110 21.20 3.63 -37.36
N GLY A 111 20.80 4.91 -37.25
CA GLY A 111 21.24 5.98 -38.13
C GLY A 111 20.13 6.76 -38.84
N GLY A 112 18.87 6.68 -38.36
CA GLY A 112 17.77 7.49 -38.89
C GLY A 112 18.04 9.01 -38.76
N PRO A 113 17.39 9.85 -39.59
CA PRO A 113 17.67 11.28 -39.64
C PRO A 113 17.38 11.95 -38.29
N ILE A 114 18.24 12.89 -37.91
CA ILE A 114 18.05 13.76 -36.76
C ILE A 114 16.77 14.55 -37.02
N VAL A 115 15.72 14.28 -36.22
CA VAL A 115 14.44 14.97 -36.33
C VAL A 115 14.64 16.42 -35.85
N SER A 116 14.22 17.39 -36.65
CA SER A 116 14.30 18.82 -36.30
C SER A 116 13.38 19.12 -35.09
N PRO A 117 13.75 20.06 -34.19
CA PRO A 117 12.87 20.47 -33.08
C PRO A 117 11.48 20.91 -33.53
N THR A 118 11.33 21.46 -34.74
CA THR A 118 10.04 21.87 -35.32
C THR A 118 9.17 20.68 -35.72
N ASP A 119 9.79 19.56 -36.13
CA ASP A 119 9.07 18.35 -36.50
C ASP A 119 8.58 17.54 -35.27
N LEU A 120 9.24 17.77 -34.13
CA LEU A 120 8.87 17.11 -32.87
C LEU A 120 7.49 17.53 -32.33
N ILE A 121 7.03 18.75 -32.67
CA ILE A 121 5.73 19.28 -32.21
C ILE A 121 4.55 18.67 -32.97
N ALA A 122 4.76 18.13 -34.15
CA ALA A 122 3.70 17.59 -35.01
C ALA A 122 3.18 16.20 -34.58
N VAL A 123 3.87 15.52 -33.65
CA VAL A 123 3.47 14.17 -33.20
C VAL A 123 2.32 14.27 -32.21
N GLN A 124 1.17 13.74 -32.56
CA GLN A 124 0.01 13.68 -31.67
C GLN A 124 0.10 12.41 -30.79
N PRO A 125 -0.28 12.49 -29.50
CA PRO A 125 -0.34 11.31 -28.64
C PRO A 125 -1.42 10.34 -29.15
N ARG A 126 -1.07 9.08 -29.34
CA ARG A 126 -2.01 8.03 -29.77
C ARG A 126 -3.02 7.65 -28.71
N ARG A 127 -2.74 7.90 -27.45
CA ARG A 127 -3.63 7.68 -26.28
C ARG A 127 -3.46 8.82 -25.29
N ALA A 128 -4.55 9.19 -24.60
CA ALA A 128 -4.47 10.08 -23.45
C ALA A 128 -3.68 9.40 -22.32
N VAL A 129 -2.82 10.17 -21.65
CA VAL A 129 -2.17 9.72 -20.41
C VAL A 129 -3.24 9.69 -19.32
N VAL A 130 -3.36 8.57 -18.61
CA VAL A 130 -4.39 8.34 -17.58
C VAL A 130 -3.73 8.19 -16.22
N GLY A 131 -4.35 8.76 -15.18
CA GLY A 131 -3.86 8.75 -13.80
C GLY A 131 -3.00 9.96 -13.47
N ASP A 132 -2.66 10.09 -12.19
CA ASP A 132 -1.78 11.16 -11.71
C ASP A 132 -0.33 10.85 -12.08
N PHE A 133 0.40 11.85 -12.56
CA PHE A 133 1.81 11.72 -12.95
C PHE A 133 2.54 13.06 -12.79
N VAL A 134 3.86 13.00 -12.74
CA VAL A 134 4.71 14.20 -12.70
C VAL A 134 4.64 14.89 -14.07
N PRO A 135 4.16 16.16 -14.16
CA PRO A 135 3.76 16.78 -15.43
C PRO A 135 4.89 17.03 -16.42
N ASP A 136 6.13 17.11 -15.93
CA ASP A 136 7.34 17.43 -16.71
C ASP A 136 8.34 16.28 -16.78
N GLU A 137 7.91 15.04 -16.51
CA GLU A 137 8.79 13.87 -16.51
C GLU A 137 8.25 12.68 -17.31
N VAL A 138 9.17 11.93 -17.92
CA VAL A 138 8.91 10.63 -18.54
C VAL A 138 9.95 9.61 -18.09
N LEU A 139 9.54 8.36 -17.96
CA LEU A 139 10.42 7.21 -17.71
C LEU A 139 10.59 6.41 -19.00
N VAL A 140 11.83 6.10 -19.32
CA VAL A 140 12.18 5.40 -20.56
C VAL A 140 13.22 4.31 -20.29
N THR A 141 13.00 3.12 -20.81
CA THR A 141 14.08 2.14 -20.87
C THR A 141 14.87 2.30 -22.16
N VAL A 142 16.19 2.36 -22.03
CA VAL A 142 17.12 2.64 -23.14
C VAL A 142 18.10 1.50 -23.32
N ASP A 143 18.19 1.00 -24.55
CA ASP A 143 19.27 0.11 -24.96
C ASP A 143 20.50 0.93 -25.34
N GLY A 144 21.57 0.80 -24.58
CA GLY A 144 22.82 1.49 -24.82
C GLY A 144 23.48 2.02 -23.53
N ASP A 145 24.61 2.65 -23.76
CA ASP A 145 25.44 3.26 -22.72
C ASP A 145 24.96 4.70 -22.36
N ALA A 146 25.70 5.34 -21.47
CA ALA A 146 25.42 6.72 -21.08
C ALA A 146 25.49 7.71 -22.26
N GLY A 147 26.28 7.42 -23.28
CA GLY A 147 26.38 8.21 -24.53
C GLY A 147 25.09 8.17 -25.33
N ALA A 148 24.46 6.99 -25.45
CA ALA A 148 23.16 6.85 -26.11
C ALA A 148 22.04 7.65 -25.37
N VAL A 149 22.05 7.64 -24.05
CA VAL A 149 21.10 8.42 -23.22
C VAL A 149 21.25 9.92 -23.48
N GLN A 150 22.48 10.45 -23.52
CA GLN A 150 22.73 11.86 -23.80
C GLN A 150 22.32 12.26 -25.21
N GLN A 151 22.56 11.38 -26.21
CA GLN A 151 22.12 11.63 -27.58
C GLN A 151 20.59 11.68 -27.70
N ILE A 152 19.86 10.78 -27.02
CA ILE A 152 18.40 10.81 -26.97
C ILE A 152 17.94 12.13 -26.34
N ALA A 153 18.50 12.50 -25.18
CA ALA A 153 18.17 13.76 -24.52
C ALA A 153 18.35 14.97 -25.45
N ALA A 154 19.49 15.06 -26.13
CA ALA A 154 19.78 16.13 -27.07
C ALA A 154 18.84 16.13 -28.29
N SER A 155 18.54 14.93 -28.85
CA SER A 155 17.68 14.82 -30.04
C SER A 155 16.24 15.27 -29.78
N PHE A 156 15.74 15.06 -28.55
CA PHE A 156 14.35 15.38 -28.20
C PHE A 156 14.22 16.62 -27.28
N GLY A 157 15.30 17.35 -27.03
CA GLY A 157 15.27 18.54 -26.17
C GLY A 157 14.89 18.22 -24.72
N LEU A 158 15.32 17.04 -24.23
CA LEU A 158 15.03 16.56 -22.88
C LEU A 158 16.24 16.74 -21.97
N GLN A 159 15.99 16.76 -20.67
CA GLN A 159 17.03 16.80 -19.65
C GLN A 159 17.11 15.45 -18.93
N VAL A 160 18.29 14.84 -18.83
CA VAL A 160 18.47 13.65 -18.00
C VAL A 160 18.39 14.05 -16.52
N ARG A 161 17.34 13.59 -15.81
CA ARG A 161 17.17 13.78 -14.37
C ARG A 161 17.88 12.70 -13.58
N SER A 162 17.74 11.44 -14.01
CA SER A 162 18.46 10.30 -13.46
C SER A 162 18.59 9.19 -14.50
N GLN A 163 19.61 8.35 -14.33
CA GLN A 163 19.77 7.11 -15.10
C GLN A 163 20.36 6.04 -14.18
N ARG A 164 19.86 4.81 -14.30
CA ARG A 164 20.37 3.67 -13.54
C ARG A 164 20.12 2.35 -14.27
N GLN A 165 20.98 1.38 -14.02
CA GLN A 165 20.74 0.01 -14.44
C GLN A 165 19.66 -0.61 -13.55
N SER A 166 18.55 -1.05 -14.14
CA SER A 166 17.49 -1.74 -13.40
C SER A 166 17.66 -3.25 -13.52
N ARG A 167 17.85 -3.93 -12.39
CA ARG A 167 17.93 -5.39 -12.34
C ARG A 167 16.64 -6.06 -12.80
N LEU A 168 15.50 -5.53 -12.35
CA LEU A 168 14.17 -6.09 -12.65
C LEU A 168 13.71 -5.79 -14.08
N LEU A 169 14.14 -4.67 -14.68
CA LEU A 169 13.82 -4.35 -16.06
C LEU A 169 14.85 -4.93 -17.06
N GLY A 170 16.03 -5.33 -16.58
CA GLY A 170 17.12 -5.87 -17.38
C GLY A 170 17.79 -4.87 -18.32
N THR A 171 17.58 -3.57 -18.11
CA THR A 171 18.04 -2.50 -19.01
C THR A 171 18.28 -1.19 -18.25
N THR A 172 18.81 -0.16 -18.92
CA THR A 172 18.96 1.16 -18.32
C THR A 172 17.62 1.88 -18.25
N LEU A 173 17.15 2.20 -17.05
CA LEU A 173 16.02 3.09 -16.80
C LEU A 173 16.52 4.53 -16.74
N VAL A 174 15.87 5.40 -17.50
CA VAL A 174 16.19 6.83 -17.57
C VAL A 174 14.95 7.65 -17.24
N ARG A 175 15.08 8.60 -16.33
CA ARG A 175 14.10 9.64 -16.06
C ARG A 175 14.51 10.91 -16.81
N PHE A 176 13.71 11.30 -17.78
CA PHE A 176 13.90 12.54 -18.53
C PHE A 176 12.96 13.62 -18.03
N GLY A 177 13.48 14.84 -17.87
CA GLY A 177 12.70 16.03 -17.68
C GLY A 177 12.34 16.70 -19.02
N ILE A 178 11.20 17.41 -19.05
CA ILE A 178 10.66 18.11 -20.22
C ILE A 178 10.76 19.63 -19.97
N PRO A 179 11.92 20.27 -20.26
CA PRO A 179 12.17 21.64 -19.88
C PRO A 179 11.35 22.69 -20.66
N ASP A 180 10.81 22.32 -21.81
CA ASP A 180 10.03 23.20 -22.69
C ASP A 180 8.52 23.14 -22.46
N GLY A 181 8.07 22.36 -21.46
CA GLY A 181 6.67 22.27 -21.04
C GLY A 181 5.75 21.53 -22.03
N ARG A 182 6.30 20.80 -23.00
CA ARG A 182 5.47 19.94 -23.87
C ARG A 182 4.68 18.93 -23.02
N PRO A 183 3.43 18.60 -23.40
CA PRO A 183 2.67 17.55 -22.70
C PRO A 183 3.40 16.21 -22.72
N VAL A 184 3.36 15.48 -21.60
CA VAL A 184 3.99 14.15 -21.44
C VAL A 184 3.60 13.20 -22.56
N GLY A 185 2.30 13.14 -22.95
CA GLY A 185 1.82 12.28 -24.03
C GLY A 185 2.44 12.59 -25.41
N VAL A 186 2.78 13.86 -25.68
CA VAL A 186 3.48 14.27 -26.91
C VAL A 186 4.91 13.76 -26.90
N VAL A 187 5.62 13.94 -25.78
CA VAL A 187 7.02 13.47 -25.63
C VAL A 187 7.10 11.94 -25.72
N LEU A 188 6.18 11.21 -25.10
CA LEU A 188 6.13 9.75 -25.22
C LEU A 188 5.92 9.29 -26.66
N ALA A 189 5.06 9.98 -27.42
CA ALA A 189 4.83 9.70 -28.84
C ALA A 189 6.06 10.02 -29.70
N GLN A 190 6.79 11.10 -29.41
CA GLN A 190 8.03 11.46 -30.07
C GLN A 190 9.13 10.44 -29.82
N LEU A 191 9.34 10.05 -28.57
CA LEU A 191 10.31 9.02 -28.18
C LEU A 191 10.01 7.65 -28.82
N ALA A 192 8.74 7.36 -29.13
CA ALA A 192 8.36 6.12 -29.81
C ALA A 192 8.96 5.98 -31.23
N ALA A 193 9.40 7.08 -31.84
CA ALA A 193 10.08 7.05 -33.13
C ALA A 193 11.58 6.69 -33.04
N ASP A 194 12.17 6.66 -31.84
CA ASP A 194 13.58 6.32 -31.63
C ASP A 194 13.72 4.84 -31.20
N GLY A 195 14.29 4.01 -32.05
CA GLY A 195 14.47 2.57 -31.82
C GLY A 195 15.36 2.21 -30.61
N ARG A 196 16.10 3.18 -30.04
CA ARG A 196 16.91 3.00 -28.83
C ARG A 196 16.05 3.05 -27.56
N THR A 197 14.83 3.58 -27.66
CA THR A 197 13.87 3.63 -26.56
C THR A 197 12.89 2.47 -26.66
N GLN A 198 12.79 1.62 -25.64
CA GLN A 198 11.94 0.43 -25.69
C GLN A 198 10.60 0.66 -25.00
N ARG A 199 10.60 0.93 -23.68
CA ARG A 199 9.40 1.21 -22.88
C ARG A 199 9.40 2.67 -22.48
N ARG A 200 8.26 3.29 -22.59
CA ARG A 200 8.08 4.73 -22.41
C ARG A 200 6.79 4.97 -21.64
N GLU A 201 6.91 5.49 -20.43
CA GLU A 201 5.78 5.67 -19.52
C GLU A 201 5.83 7.06 -18.86
N PRO A 202 4.69 7.62 -18.47
CA PRO A 202 4.67 8.73 -17.53
C PRO A 202 5.32 8.36 -16.21
N ASN A 203 5.91 9.31 -15.50
CA ASN A 203 6.30 9.09 -14.11
C ASN A 203 5.05 9.21 -13.21
N HIS A 204 4.28 8.11 -13.12
CA HIS A 204 3.03 8.08 -12.38
C HIS A 204 3.24 8.29 -10.88
N VAL A 205 2.27 8.94 -10.23
CA VAL A 205 2.22 9.11 -8.77
C VAL A 205 1.37 8.00 -8.15
N TYR A 206 1.87 7.40 -7.07
CA TYR A 206 1.19 6.37 -6.27
C TYR A 206 0.91 6.91 -4.88
N SER A 207 -0.18 6.48 -4.25
CA SER A 207 -0.59 6.94 -2.92
C SER A 207 -0.74 5.78 -1.94
N LEU A 208 -0.32 6.00 -0.68
CA LEU A 208 -0.57 5.08 0.43
C LEU A 208 -2.07 5.04 0.78
N GLN A 209 -2.50 3.91 1.33
CA GLN A 209 -3.91 3.66 1.69
C GLN A 209 -4.05 3.45 3.20
N GLN A 210 -4.72 4.36 3.93
CA GLN A 210 -4.77 4.38 5.40
C GLN A 210 -6.10 4.89 6.00
N ALA A 211 -6.55 4.37 7.19
CA ALA A 211 -7.67 4.86 8.04
C ALA A 211 -7.59 4.29 9.50
N ALA A 212 -8.26 4.75 10.57
CA ALA A 212 -7.98 4.49 12.01
C ALA A 212 -9.07 3.74 12.86
N GLY A 213 -8.74 2.95 13.94
CA GLY A 213 -9.62 2.20 14.87
C GLY A 213 -9.00 1.19 15.89
N ILE A 214 -9.60 0.24 16.68
CA ILE A 214 -9.02 -0.52 17.84
C ILE A 214 -9.04 -2.07 17.77
N VAL A 215 -8.00 -2.79 18.27
CA VAL A 215 -7.79 -4.19 18.72
C VAL A 215 -7.20 -5.18 17.68
N ASN A 216 -6.06 -5.85 18.04
CA ASN A 216 -5.43 -6.87 17.20
C ASN A 216 -6.07 -8.26 17.43
N TYR A 217 -7.02 -8.60 16.59
CA TYR A 217 -7.74 -9.88 16.55
C TYR A 217 -7.23 -10.82 15.44
N ALA A 218 -6.17 -10.39 14.74
CA ALA A 218 -5.75 -11.03 13.49
C ALA A 218 -5.31 -12.49 13.68
N PHE A 219 -4.61 -12.81 14.76
CA PHE A 219 -4.12 -14.17 15.00
C PHE A 219 -5.24 -15.20 14.98
N ASP A 220 -6.30 -14.94 15.74
CA ASP A 220 -7.46 -15.86 15.83
C ASP A 220 -8.21 -15.96 14.50
N HIS A 221 -8.40 -14.82 13.81
CA HIS A 221 -9.17 -14.75 12.57
C HIS A 221 -8.54 -15.52 11.41
N ILE A 222 -7.20 -15.49 11.30
CA ILE A 222 -6.47 -16.23 10.25
C ILE A 222 -6.00 -17.61 10.72
N ALA A 223 -6.46 -18.07 11.89
CA ALA A 223 -6.10 -19.34 12.51
C ALA A 223 -4.58 -19.53 12.70
N LEU A 224 -3.83 -18.44 12.98
CA LEU A 224 -2.41 -18.48 13.29
C LEU A 224 -2.20 -18.78 14.77
N ASP A 225 -1.55 -19.92 15.08
CA ASP A 225 -1.07 -20.17 16.44
C ASP A 225 0.16 -19.29 16.72
N SER A 226 0.00 -18.29 17.58
CA SER A 226 1.06 -17.36 17.94
C SER A 226 2.30 -18.05 18.52
N LYS A 227 2.14 -19.23 19.15
CA LYS A 227 3.26 -20.03 19.66
C LYS A 227 4.07 -20.71 18.56
N GLN A 228 3.52 -20.84 17.37
CA GLN A 228 4.15 -21.42 16.19
C GLN A 228 4.53 -20.36 15.16
N ALA A 229 4.07 -19.12 15.35
CA ALA A 229 4.43 -17.99 14.52
C ALA A 229 5.92 -17.70 14.67
N SER A 230 6.69 -17.91 13.63
CA SER A 230 8.14 -17.67 13.62
C SER A 230 8.57 -16.87 12.41
N GLY A 231 8.41 -17.39 11.21
CA GLY A 231 8.95 -16.80 9.99
C GLY A 231 10.48 -16.69 10.01
N GLU A 232 11.15 -17.47 10.88
CA GLU A 232 12.59 -17.36 11.14
C GLU A 232 13.40 -17.47 9.85
N ASN A 233 14.33 -16.54 9.66
CA ASN A 233 15.20 -16.42 8.50
C ASN A 233 14.51 -16.07 7.17
N VAL A 234 13.20 -15.83 7.14
CA VAL A 234 12.51 -15.35 5.95
C VAL A 234 12.78 -13.86 5.79
N ARG A 235 13.28 -13.46 4.63
CA ARG A 235 13.57 -12.07 4.28
C ARG A 235 12.39 -11.46 3.56
N ILE A 236 11.92 -10.33 4.04
CA ILE A 236 10.74 -9.62 3.53
C ILE A 236 11.14 -8.19 3.20
N ALA A 237 10.95 -7.77 1.96
CA ALA A 237 11.04 -6.35 1.62
C ALA A 237 9.70 -5.65 1.90
N VAL A 238 9.78 -4.48 2.51
CA VAL A 238 8.64 -3.58 2.69
C VAL A 238 8.94 -2.28 1.97
N ILE A 239 8.05 -1.88 1.05
CA ILE A 239 8.17 -0.63 0.28
C ILE A 239 7.11 0.33 0.81
N ASP A 240 7.53 1.32 1.60
CA ASP A 240 6.61 2.16 2.38
C ASP A 240 7.20 3.56 2.70
N THR A 241 6.68 4.25 3.73
CA THR A 241 7.25 5.49 4.30
C THR A 241 8.52 5.21 5.10
N GLY A 242 9.15 6.22 5.68
CA GLY A 242 10.17 6.04 6.72
C GLY A 242 9.62 5.25 7.93
N ILE A 243 10.53 4.70 8.74
CA ILE A 243 10.20 3.96 9.97
C ILE A 243 10.82 4.60 11.21
N ASP A 244 10.22 4.35 12.36
CA ASP A 244 10.84 4.55 13.68
C ASP A 244 11.53 3.24 14.11
N ASP A 245 12.79 3.07 13.73
CA ASP A 245 13.60 1.90 14.05
C ASP A 245 14.01 1.85 15.55
N THR A 246 13.69 2.90 16.29
CA THR A 246 13.85 2.93 17.76
C THR A 246 12.62 2.37 18.50
N ASN A 247 11.51 2.12 17.79
CA ASN A 247 10.33 1.51 18.37
C ASN A 247 10.66 0.12 18.93
N PRO A 248 10.34 -0.17 20.21
CA PRO A 248 10.67 -1.46 20.85
C PRO A 248 10.15 -2.68 20.08
N ALA A 249 9.01 -2.56 19.38
CA ALA A 249 8.46 -3.64 18.58
C ALA A 249 9.31 -3.98 17.34
N LEU A 250 10.18 -3.08 16.88
CA LEU A 250 11.08 -3.31 15.76
C LEU A 250 12.51 -3.73 16.19
N SER A 251 12.73 -3.98 17.48
CA SER A 251 14.05 -4.34 18.01
C SER A 251 14.58 -5.64 17.39
N GLY A 252 15.68 -5.55 16.62
CA GLY A 252 16.29 -6.70 15.94
C GLY A 252 15.51 -7.24 14.73
N VAL A 253 14.41 -6.58 14.33
CA VAL A 253 13.56 -6.95 13.19
C VAL A 253 14.17 -6.43 11.87
N ILE A 254 14.63 -5.19 11.86
CA ILE A 254 15.14 -4.53 10.65
C ILE A 254 16.55 -5.03 10.33
N ALA A 255 16.70 -5.69 9.19
CA ALA A 255 17.96 -6.24 8.71
C ALA A 255 18.65 -5.35 7.65
N GLY A 256 17.89 -4.50 6.98
CA GLY A 256 18.41 -3.54 6.01
C GLY A 256 17.45 -2.39 5.80
N GLN A 257 17.98 -1.22 5.48
CA GLN A 257 17.20 -0.04 5.14
C GLN A 257 17.72 0.60 3.86
N PHE A 258 16.83 1.12 3.05
CA PHE A 258 17.14 1.87 1.85
C PHE A 258 16.25 3.11 1.77
N ASP A 259 16.84 4.26 1.52
CA ASP A 259 16.11 5.48 1.25
C ASP A 259 16.11 5.78 -0.26
N ALA A 260 14.98 5.53 -0.91
CA ALA A 260 14.82 5.84 -2.33
C ALA A 260 14.51 7.33 -2.58
N MET A 261 14.40 8.14 -1.51
CA MET A 261 14.06 9.56 -1.53
C MET A 261 15.03 10.39 -0.65
N PRO A 262 16.36 10.26 -0.81
CA PRO A 262 17.33 10.82 0.14
C PRO A 262 17.30 12.34 0.24
N ASP A 263 16.82 13.02 -0.82
CA ASP A 263 16.71 14.48 -0.87
C ASP A 263 15.40 15.02 -0.27
N VAL A 264 14.51 14.14 0.18
CA VAL A 264 13.21 14.51 0.78
C VAL A 264 13.26 14.24 2.28
N PRO A 265 13.04 15.24 3.14
CA PRO A 265 13.01 15.05 4.59
C PRO A 265 11.96 14.01 5.02
N ILE A 266 12.25 13.25 6.06
CA ILE A 266 11.29 12.31 6.66
C ILE A 266 10.41 13.09 7.64
N GLU A 267 9.12 13.25 7.33
CA GLU A 267 8.16 13.93 8.19
C GLU A 267 7.39 12.95 9.10
N LYS A 268 7.01 11.79 8.55
CA LYS A 268 6.23 10.77 9.26
C LYS A 268 6.84 9.38 9.13
N ARG A 269 6.70 8.60 10.21
CA ARG A 269 7.23 7.24 10.32
C ARG A 269 6.16 6.22 10.72
N ASP A 270 4.91 6.66 10.87
CA ASP A 270 3.84 5.86 11.47
C ASP A 270 3.48 4.65 10.60
N HIS A 271 3.19 4.88 9.29
CA HIS A 271 2.67 3.84 8.41
C HIS A 271 3.70 2.71 8.18
N GLY A 272 4.94 3.03 7.80
CA GLY A 272 5.98 2.03 7.61
C GLY A 272 6.29 1.26 8.90
N THR A 273 6.36 1.96 10.06
CA THR A 273 6.53 1.32 11.38
C THR A 273 5.40 0.34 11.69
N SER A 274 4.16 0.72 11.37
CA SER A 274 2.99 -0.16 11.56
C SER A 274 3.03 -1.39 10.66
N ILE A 275 3.40 -1.22 9.40
CA ILE A 275 3.52 -2.33 8.44
C ILE A 275 4.60 -3.32 8.89
N ASP A 276 5.81 -2.83 9.21
CA ASP A 276 6.91 -3.68 9.67
C ASP A 276 6.56 -4.41 10.96
N GLY A 277 5.89 -3.70 11.89
CA GLY A 277 5.45 -4.28 13.17
C GLY A 277 4.36 -5.33 13.02
N LEU A 278 3.36 -5.14 12.16
CA LEU A 278 2.34 -6.16 11.88
C LEU A 278 2.91 -7.40 11.19
N ILE A 279 3.94 -7.22 10.37
CA ILE A 279 4.64 -8.36 9.73
C ILE A 279 5.49 -9.11 10.76
N ALA A 280 6.42 -8.42 11.45
CA ALA A 280 7.50 -9.06 12.17
C ALA A 280 7.79 -8.45 13.55
N GLY A 281 6.88 -7.66 14.11
CA GLY A 281 7.04 -7.03 15.41
C GLY A 281 7.32 -8.03 16.53
N VAL A 282 8.04 -7.58 17.56
CA VAL A 282 8.41 -8.39 18.73
C VAL A 282 7.89 -7.79 20.03
N GLY A 283 7.83 -8.61 21.09
CA GLY A 283 7.42 -8.17 22.42
C GLY A 283 5.91 -8.01 22.57
N VAL A 284 5.45 -6.87 23.11
CA VAL A 284 4.01 -6.65 23.44
C VAL A 284 3.14 -6.55 22.17
N LEU A 285 3.69 -6.01 21.10
CA LEU A 285 3.02 -5.90 19.79
C LEU A 285 3.64 -6.90 18.81
N GLU A 286 3.46 -8.18 19.11
CA GLU A 286 3.97 -9.26 18.29
C GLU A 286 3.30 -9.28 16.91
N GLY A 287 4.12 -9.35 15.86
CA GLY A 287 3.69 -9.45 14.47
C GLY A 287 3.42 -10.91 14.07
N MET A 288 2.93 -11.09 12.85
CA MET A 288 2.58 -12.42 12.31
C MET A 288 3.80 -13.35 12.17
N ALA A 289 5.02 -12.81 12.05
CA ALA A 289 6.26 -13.56 11.85
C ALA A 289 7.45 -12.92 12.59
N PRO A 290 7.51 -12.99 13.91
CA PRO A 290 8.49 -12.24 14.74
C PRO A 290 9.95 -12.65 14.52
N GLY A 291 10.21 -13.79 13.88
CA GLY A 291 11.56 -14.23 13.47
C GLY A 291 11.98 -13.79 12.08
N ALA A 292 11.08 -13.24 11.29
CA ALA A 292 11.40 -12.74 9.97
C ALA A 292 12.34 -11.52 10.00
N LYS A 293 13.01 -11.26 8.87
CA LYS A 293 13.93 -10.13 8.71
C LYS A 293 13.40 -9.16 7.68
N ILE A 294 13.15 -7.94 8.13
CA ILE A 294 12.62 -6.87 7.30
C ILE A 294 13.77 -6.12 6.60
N TYR A 295 13.65 -5.96 5.30
CA TYR A 295 14.41 -5.09 4.43
C TYR A 295 13.51 -3.92 4.03
N HIS A 296 13.63 -2.82 4.75
CA HIS A 296 12.72 -1.68 4.61
C HIS A 296 13.22 -0.69 3.56
N ALA A 297 12.43 -0.41 2.53
CA ALA A 297 12.70 0.62 1.52
C ALA A 297 11.75 1.80 1.69
N ARG A 298 12.28 2.95 2.12
CA ARG A 298 11.54 4.19 2.12
C ARG A 298 11.35 4.66 0.68
N ALA A 299 10.11 4.64 0.22
CA ALA A 299 9.72 5.08 -1.12
C ALA A 299 8.56 6.08 -1.12
N PHE A 300 8.00 6.41 0.04
CA PHE A 300 6.86 7.30 0.19
C PHE A 300 7.12 8.41 1.22
N GLU A 301 6.61 9.62 0.90
CA GLU A 301 6.54 10.73 1.85
C GLU A 301 5.25 11.52 1.59
N GLY A 302 4.61 12.02 2.67
CA GLY A 302 3.31 12.68 2.56
C GLY A 302 2.22 11.83 1.89
N GLY A 303 2.32 10.49 1.99
CA GLY A 303 1.42 9.54 1.36
C GLY A 303 1.59 9.39 -0.15
N LYS A 304 2.67 9.90 -0.75
CA LYS A 304 2.91 9.91 -2.21
C LYS A 304 4.29 9.39 -2.59
N SER A 305 4.38 8.85 -3.79
CA SER A 305 5.62 8.43 -4.43
C SER A 305 5.55 8.62 -5.94
N THR A 306 6.67 8.48 -6.62
CA THR A 306 6.75 8.44 -8.08
C THR A 306 7.24 7.07 -8.57
N MET A 307 6.98 6.76 -9.84
CA MET A 307 7.34 5.46 -10.42
C MET A 307 8.84 5.19 -10.37
N ASP A 308 9.66 6.20 -10.60
CA ASP A 308 11.12 6.08 -10.53
C ASP A 308 11.59 5.63 -9.13
N VAL A 309 11.05 6.25 -8.09
CA VAL A 309 11.33 5.93 -6.68
C VAL A 309 10.88 4.50 -6.34
N ILE A 310 9.65 4.12 -6.75
CA ILE A 310 9.13 2.76 -6.52
C ILE A 310 9.98 1.71 -7.22
N LEU A 311 10.38 1.93 -8.48
CA LEU A 311 11.25 1.01 -9.20
C LEU A 311 12.64 0.92 -8.57
N SER A 312 13.17 2.04 -8.04
CA SER A 312 14.43 2.03 -7.29
C SER A 312 14.35 1.15 -6.03
N ALA A 313 13.25 1.28 -5.27
CA ALA A 313 13.01 0.46 -4.09
C ALA A 313 12.83 -1.03 -4.43
N LEU A 314 12.12 -1.35 -5.52
CA LEU A 314 11.95 -2.73 -6.00
C LEU A 314 13.27 -3.35 -6.47
N ASP A 315 14.11 -2.60 -7.19
CA ASP A 315 15.44 -3.08 -7.62
C ASP A 315 16.32 -3.37 -6.41
N TRP A 316 16.36 -2.44 -5.44
CA TRP A 316 17.09 -2.68 -4.19
C TRP A 316 16.57 -3.91 -3.44
N ALA A 317 15.24 -4.07 -3.31
CA ALA A 317 14.66 -5.24 -2.67
C ALA A 317 15.08 -6.56 -3.38
N ALA A 318 15.12 -6.55 -4.71
CA ALA A 318 15.56 -7.71 -5.48
C ALA A 318 17.04 -8.06 -5.26
N GLU A 319 17.88 -7.08 -4.87
CA GLU A 319 19.29 -7.30 -4.52
C GLU A 319 19.49 -7.89 -3.12
N GLN A 320 18.48 -7.79 -2.25
CA GLN A 320 18.55 -8.30 -0.87
C GLN A 320 18.18 -9.79 -0.74
N ASP A 321 17.93 -10.49 -1.85
CA ASP A 321 17.54 -11.91 -1.85
C ASP A 321 16.31 -12.17 -0.97
N VAL A 322 15.31 -11.29 -1.07
CA VAL A 322 14.05 -11.42 -0.30
C VAL A 322 13.12 -12.44 -0.94
N ARG A 323 12.30 -13.08 -0.12
CA ARG A 323 11.29 -14.05 -0.56
C ARG A 323 9.90 -13.44 -0.70
N ILE A 324 9.64 -12.32 -0.04
CA ILE A 324 8.36 -11.62 -0.05
C ILE A 324 8.61 -10.14 -0.30
N ILE A 325 7.77 -9.51 -1.11
CA ILE A 325 7.71 -8.05 -1.24
C ILE A 325 6.31 -7.59 -0.85
N ASN A 326 6.22 -6.79 0.23
CA ASN A 326 5.00 -6.12 0.66
C ASN A 326 4.90 -4.73 0.04
N MET A 327 3.77 -4.46 -0.64
CA MET A 327 3.50 -3.21 -1.36
C MET A 327 2.18 -2.61 -0.89
N SER A 328 2.25 -1.81 0.18
CA SER A 328 1.07 -1.20 0.83
C SER A 328 0.60 0.09 0.16
N PHE A 329 0.63 0.16 -1.17
CA PHE A 329 0.29 1.35 -1.95
C PHE A 329 -0.53 1.03 -3.20
N VAL A 330 -1.17 2.05 -3.76
CA VAL A 330 -2.02 1.95 -4.95
C VAL A 330 -1.75 3.12 -5.90
N GLY A 331 -1.71 2.81 -7.19
CA GLY A 331 -1.61 3.80 -8.25
C GLY A 331 -2.25 3.32 -9.55
N PRO A 332 -2.14 4.10 -10.63
CA PRO A 332 -2.63 3.72 -11.95
C PRO A 332 -1.81 2.58 -12.56
N LYS A 333 -2.33 1.95 -13.59
CA LYS A 333 -1.59 0.95 -14.38
C LYS A 333 -0.36 1.59 -15.01
N ASN A 334 0.81 0.94 -14.81
CA ASN A 334 2.06 1.32 -15.43
C ASN A 334 2.79 0.06 -15.93
N ASP A 335 3.19 0.04 -17.19
CA ASP A 335 3.77 -1.15 -17.80
C ASP A 335 5.18 -1.48 -17.26
N LEU A 336 5.96 -0.47 -16.83
CA LEU A 336 7.26 -0.70 -16.18
C LEU A 336 7.07 -1.43 -14.84
N LEU A 337 6.12 -0.98 -14.03
CA LEU A 337 5.79 -1.66 -12.78
C LEU A 337 5.31 -3.09 -13.04
N GLY A 338 4.48 -3.29 -14.07
CA GLY A 338 4.02 -4.63 -14.46
C GLY A 338 5.16 -5.55 -14.89
N VAL A 339 6.17 -5.02 -15.58
CA VAL A 339 7.39 -5.79 -15.92
C VAL A 339 8.21 -6.12 -14.67
N ALA A 340 8.41 -5.15 -13.78
CA ALA A 340 9.13 -5.35 -12.53
C ALA A 340 8.47 -6.44 -11.67
N CYS A 341 7.13 -6.40 -11.51
CA CYS A 341 6.37 -7.44 -10.79
C CYS A 341 6.54 -8.83 -11.42
N ARG A 342 6.40 -8.97 -12.74
CA ARG A 342 6.60 -10.25 -13.42
C ARG A 342 8.01 -10.80 -13.22
N ASN A 343 9.03 -9.94 -13.33
CA ASN A 343 10.42 -10.37 -13.17
C ASN A 343 10.74 -10.73 -11.71
N ALA A 344 10.20 -10.00 -10.73
CA ALA A 344 10.32 -10.36 -9.32
C ALA A 344 9.69 -11.73 -9.04
N ARG A 345 8.50 -12.01 -9.63
CA ARG A 345 7.87 -13.34 -9.55
C ARG A 345 8.74 -14.43 -10.20
N ALA A 346 9.32 -14.17 -11.36
CA ALA A 346 10.22 -15.11 -12.04
C ALA A 346 11.49 -15.40 -11.23
N LEU A 347 11.92 -14.47 -10.37
CA LEU A 347 12.99 -14.68 -9.38
C LEU A 347 12.55 -15.45 -8.13
N GLY A 348 11.28 -15.89 -8.06
CA GLY A 348 10.74 -16.69 -6.96
C GLY A 348 10.17 -15.88 -5.81
N MET A 349 10.02 -14.56 -5.95
CA MET A 349 9.46 -13.71 -4.92
C MET A 349 7.93 -13.81 -4.87
N VAL A 350 7.35 -13.83 -3.69
CA VAL A 350 5.91 -13.67 -3.47
C VAL A 350 5.60 -12.18 -3.37
N LEU A 351 4.68 -11.69 -4.19
CA LEU A 351 4.27 -10.30 -4.21
C LEU A 351 2.92 -10.13 -3.52
N VAL A 352 2.87 -9.31 -2.49
CA VAL A 352 1.65 -9.01 -1.73
C VAL A 352 1.37 -7.51 -1.85
N ALA A 353 0.14 -7.14 -2.18
CA ALA A 353 -0.22 -5.73 -2.34
C ALA A 353 -1.61 -5.41 -1.81
N ALA A 354 -1.77 -4.19 -1.28
CA ALA A 354 -3.05 -3.65 -0.86
C ALA A 354 -4.01 -3.48 -2.05
N ALA A 355 -5.26 -3.93 -1.92
CA ALA A 355 -6.28 -3.75 -2.97
C ALA A 355 -6.66 -2.27 -3.17
N GLY A 356 -6.55 -1.45 -2.12
CA GLY A 356 -6.86 -0.02 -2.11
C GLY A 356 -8.06 0.36 -1.26
N ASN A 357 -8.16 1.65 -0.88
CA ASN A 357 -9.17 2.20 0.02
C ASN A 357 -9.97 3.36 -0.62
N ASN A 358 -10.11 3.36 -1.94
CA ASN A 358 -10.77 4.43 -2.70
C ASN A 358 -12.27 4.14 -2.95
N GLY A 359 -12.77 3.06 -2.34
CA GLY A 359 -14.18 2.68 -2.37
C GLY A 359 -14.54 1.65 -3.45
N PRO A 360 -15.78 1.12 -3.36
CA PRO A 360 -16.21 -0.03 -4.18
C PRO A 360 -16.32 0.25 -5.69
N LYS A 361 -16.31 1.52 -6.09
CA LYS A 361 -16.37 1.96 -7.50
C LYS A 361 -15.02 2.47 -8.02
N ALA A 362 -13.96 2.37 -7.23
CA ALA A 362 -12.64 2.80 -7.65
C ALA A 362 -12.15 1.97 -8.86
N PRO A 363 -11.33 2.54 -9.73
CA PRO A 363 -10.65 1.77 -10.76
C PRO A 363 -9.72 0.73 -10.11
N TYR A 364 -9.29 -0.27 -10.90
CA TYR A 364 -8.34 -1.27 -10.42
C TYR A 364 -7.05 -0.61 -9.93
N GLY A 365 -6.63 -0.99 -8.73
CA GLY A 365 -5.42 -0.51 -8.09
C GLY A 365 -4.19 -1.34 -8.45
N TYR A 366 -3.10 -0.69 -8.83
CA TYR A 366 -1.83 -1.36 -9.13
C TYR A 366 -0.77 -0.99 -8.08
N PRO A 367 0.08 -1.96 -7.67
CA PRO A 367 0.40 -3.24 -8.32
C PRO A 367 -0.58 -4.40 -8.08
N ALA A 368 -1.52 -4.29 -7.15
CA ALA A 368 -2.42 -5.38 -6.75
C ALA A 368 -3.16 -6.05 -7.94
N ALA A 369 -3.52 -5.28 -8.96
CA ALA A 369 -4.26 -5.79 -10.12
C ALA A 369 -3.37 -6.41 -11.22
N PHE A 370 -2.06 -6.58 -11.01
CA PHE A 370 -1.22 -7.37 -11.90
C PHE A 370 -1.34 -8.87 -11.60
N ASP A 371 -1.26 -9.69 -12.66
CA ASP A 371 -1.20 -11.15 -12.50
C ASP A 371 0.05 -11.55 -11.69
N GLY A 372 -0.11 -12.50 -10.77
CA GLY A 372 0.96 -12.96 -9.88
C GLY A 372 1.23 -12.03 -8.68
N VAL A 373 0.34 -11.07 -8.42
CA VAL A 373 0.33 -10.28 -7.19
C VAL A 373 -0.86 -10.70 -6.33
N ILE A 374 -0.61 -11.05 -5.08
CA ILE A 374 -1.64 -11.36 -4.10
C ILE A 374 -2.30 -10.05 -3.65
N ALA A 375 -3.44 -9.72 -4.24
CA ALA A 375 -4.22 -8.54 -3.91
C ALA A 375 -5.03 -8.77 -2.64
N VAL A 376 -4.76 -7.98 -1.59
CA VAL A 376 -5.37 -8.17 -0.27
C VAL A 376 -6.38 -7.08 0.03
N THR A 377 -7.62 -7.48 0.35
CA THR A 377 -8.64 -6.60 0.92
C THR A 377 -8.74 -6.75 2.44
N ALA A 378 -9.40 -5.80 3.11
CA ALA A 378 -9.45 -5.73 4.56
C ALA A 378 -10.81 -6.10 5.14
N THR A 379 -10.81 -6.93 6.21
CA THR A 379 -11.99 -7.25 7.01
C THR A 379 -11.86 -6.73 8.44
N ASP A 380 -13.01 -6.55 9.09
CA ASP A 380 -13.12 -6.23 10.51
C ASP A 380 -13.17 -7.51 11.39
N ALA A 381 -13.28 -7.33 12.71
CA ALA A 381 -13.38 -8.41 13.69
C ALA A 381 -14.68 -9.25 13.60
N LYS A 382 -15.59 -8.92 12.69
CA LYS A 382 -16.83 -9.67 12.43
C LYS A 382 -16.89 -10.19 11.01
N ASP A 383 -15.74 -10.27 10.32
CA ASP A 383 -15.61 -10.64 8.92
C ASP A 383 -16.29 -9.68 7.93
N GLY A 384 -16.71 -8.50 8.40
CA GLY A 384 -17.26 -7.45 7.55
C GLY A 384 -16.20 -6.83 6.66
N LEU A 385 -16.50 -6.67 5.36
CA LEU A 385 -15.60 -5.99 4.43
C LEU A 385 -15.45 -4.51 4.80
N MET A 386 -14.25 -3.99 4.82
CA MET A 386 -14.00 -2.56 5.01
C MET A 386 -14.77 -1.74 3.96
N PRO A 387 -15.62 -0.78 4.39
CA PRO A 387 -16.51 -0.05 3.46
C PRO A 387 -15.75 0.71 2.35
N GLN A 388 -14.55 1.20 2.66
CA GLN A 388 -13.69 1.95 1.73
C GLN A 388 -12.82 1.05 0.86
N ALA A 389 -12.82 -0.28 1.06
CA ALA A 389 -12.01 -1.17 0.25
C ALA A 389 -12.40 -1.10 -1.23
N ASN A 390 -11.41 -1.10 -2.11
CA ASN A 390 -11.61 -1.29 -3.53
C ASN A 390 -12.14 -2.70 -3.79
N ARG A 391 -12.97 -2.85 -4.82
CA ARG A 391 -13.55 -4.13 -5.23
C ARG A 391 -13.23 -4.44 -6.68
N GLY A 392 -13.19 -5.71 -7.01
CA GLY A 392 -12.97 -6.14 -8.38
C GLY A 392 -12.44 -7.54 -8.53
N ALA A 393 -12.47 -8.06 -9.75
CA ALA A 393 -12.01 -9.42 -10.05
C ALA A 393 -10.52 -9.66 -9.77
N TYR A 394 -9.74 -8.62 -9.50
CA TYR A 394 -8.34 -8.72 -9.13
C TYR A 394 -8.13 -9.03 -7.63
N VAL A 395 -9.11 -8.74 -6.77
CA VAL A 395 -9.02 -9.06 -5.34
C VAL A 395 -8.78 -10.56 -5.19
N PHE A 396 -7.71 -10.93 -4.49
CA PHE A 396 -7.30 -12.32 -4.36
C PHE A 396 -7.78 -12.92 -3.03
N ILE A 397 -7.50 -12.24 -1.91
CA ILE A 397 -7.82 -12.75 -0.57
C ILE A 397 -8.18 -11.61 0.36
N SER A 398 -8.91 -11.90 1.41
CA SER A 398 -9.18 -10.98 2.51
C SER A 398 -8.41 -11.36 3.77
N ALA A 399 -8.07 -10.36 4.58
CA ALA A 399 -7.43 -10.54 5.87
C ALA A 399 -7.85 -9.42 6.84
N PRO A 400 -7.67 -9.59 8.15
CA PRO A 400 -7.86 -8.54 9.14
C PRO A 400 -7.08 -7.27 8.78
N GLY A 401 -7.74 -6.13 8.80
CA GLY A 401 -7.13 -4.84 8.45
C GLY A 401 -7.94 -3.65 8.94
N VAL A 402 -8.98 -3.88 9.75
CA VAL A 402 -9.82 -2.83 10.31
C VAL A 402 -9.65 -2.82 11.82
N GLU A 403 -9.39 -1.63 12.39
CA GLU A 403 -9.21 -1.45 13.83
C GLU A 403 -8.10 -2.33 14.44
N MET A 404 -6.95 -2.37 13.77
CA MET A 404 -5.76 -3.12 14.21
C MET A 404 -4.89 -2.27 15.13
N VAL A 405 -4.37 -2.83 16.22
CA VAL A 405 -3.31 -2.19 17.01
C VAL A 405 -1.96 -2.51 16.38
N ALA A 406 -1.18 -1.48 16.09
CA ALA A 406 0.14 -1.62 15.46
C ALA A 406 1.16 -0.67 16.10
N PRO A 407 2.47 -0.99 16.04
CA PRO A 407 3.50 0.00 16.36
C PRO A 407 3.38 1.22 15.46
N SER A 408 3.73 2.40 15.98
CA SER A 408 3.78 3.64 15.18
C SER A 408 4.97 4.50 15.60
N GLY A 409 5.19 5.63 14.91
CA GLY A 409 6.24 6.57 15.29
C GLY A 409 6.03 7.11 16.70
N GLY A 410 6.86 6.64 17.65
CA GLY A 410 6.79 7.06 19.05
C GLY A 410 5.88 6.22 19.95
N GLY A 411 5.38 5.04 19.50
CA GLY A 411 4.57 4.17 20.35
C GLY A 411 3.74 3.15 19.60
N SER A 412 2.44 3.13 19.85
CA SER A 412 1.47 2.32 19.12
C SER A 412 0.26 3.15 18.74
N ASP A 413 -0.38 2.78 17.67
CA ASP A 413 -1.60 3.41 17.18
C ASP A 413 -2.60 2.35 16.73
N VAL A 414 -3.76 2.82 16.41
CA VAL A 414 -4.84 2.02 15.93
C VAL A 414 -5.07 2.33 14.46
N VAL A 415 -5.02 1.31 13.63
CA VAL A 415 -4.91 1.49 12.18
C VAL A 415 -5.98 0.70 11.43
N THR A 416 -6.41 1.24 10.28
CA THR A 416 -7.36 0.57 9.38
C THR A 416 -6.97 0.82 7.93
N GLY A 417 -6.95 -0.24 7.11
CA GLY A 417 -6.67 -0.15 5.69
C GLY A 417 -6.26 -1.49 5.08
N THR A 418 -6.42 -1.61 3.77
CA THR A 418 -5.94 -2.78 3.01
C THR A 418 -4.42 -2.94 3.07
N SER A 419 -3.68 -1.86 3.40
CA SER A 419 -2.24 -1.87 3.68
C SER A 419 -1.89 -2.79 4.85
N PHE A 420 -2.66 -2.70 5.93
CA PHE A 420 -2.44 -3.49 7.16
C PHE A 420 -2.85 -4.94 6.95
N ALA A 421 -3.93 -5.18 6.21
CA ALA A 421 -4.30 -6.54 5.77
C ALA A 421 -3.21 -7.19 4.90
N ALA A 422 -2.57 -6.43 4.00
CA ALA A 422 -1.44 -6.91 3.20
C ALA A 422 -0.23 -7.28 4.10
N ALA A 423 0.03 -6.49 5.14
CA ALA A 423 1.07 -6.80 6.13
C ALA A 423 0.78 -8.13 6.86
N ILE A 424 -0.48 -8.35 7.30
CA ILE A 424 -0.92 -9.60 7.93
C ILE A 424 -0.67 -10.79 6.97
N VAL A 425 -1.06 -10.68 5.70
CA VAL A 425 -0.85 -11.74 4.70
C VAL A 425 0.65 -11.97 4.46
N SER A 426 1.46 -10.93 4.38
CA SER A 426 2.91 -11.03 4.19
C SER A 426 3.60 -11.79 5.33
N GLY A 427 3.27 -11.47 6.58
CA GLY A 427 3.77 -12.19 7.74
C GLY A 427 3.25 -13.63 7.82
N ALA A 428 1.98 -13.86 7.50
CA ALA A 428 1.40 -15.21 7.43
C ALA A 428 2.13 -16.08 6.38
N ILE A 429 2.40 -15.55 5.19
CA ILE A 429 3.16 -16.24 4.13
C ILE A 429 4.60 -16.54 4.60
N ALA A 430 5.21 -15.68 5.40
CA ALA A 430 6.54 -15.95 5.96
C ALA A 430 6.56 -17.23 6.80
N ASN A 431 5.49 -17.52 7.56
CA ASN A 431 5.38 -18.80 8.29
C ASN A 431 5.26 -20.00 7.34
N LEU A 432 4.56 -19.88 6.20
CA LEU A 432 4.50 -20.96 5.20
C LEU A 432 5.87 -21.22 4.58
N ILE A 433 6.62 -20.18 4.26
CA ILE A 433 7.98 -20.29 3.70
C ILE A 433 8.94 -20.85 4.74
N HIS A 434 8.83 -20.42 6.01
CA HIS A 434 9.65 -20.97 7.09
C HIS A 434 9.41 -22.48 7.26
N ALA A 435 8.15 -22.91 7.23
CA ALA A 435 7.78 -24.33 7.37
C ALA A 435 8.17 -25.17 6.13
N ALA A 436 8.19 -24.58 4.95
CA ALA A 436 8.53 -25.22 3.69
C ALA A 436 9.30 -24.26 2.78
N PRO A 437 10.64 -24.12 2.95
CA PRO A 437 11.46 -23.10 2.26
C PRO A 437 11.47 -23.23 0.73
N ASP A 438 11.30 -24.42 0.21
CA ASP A 438 11.30 -24.70 -1.23
C ASP A 438 9.95 -24.45 -1.90
N ARG A 439 8.89 -24.14 -1.13
CA ARG A 439 7.56 -23.87 -1.68
C ARG A 439 7.61 -22.68 -2.62
N SER A 440 7.15 -22.89 -3.85
CA SER A 440 7.13 -21.83 -4.87
C SER A 440 6.06 -20.77 -4.56
N ALA A 441 6.20 -19.60 -5.16
CA ALA A 441 5.21 -18.54 -5.06
C ALA A 441 3.84 -18.98 -5.62
N ASP A 442 3.82 -19.80 -6.68
CA ASP A 442 2.59 -20.37 -7.26
C ASP A 442 1.90 -21.37 -6.32
N ASP A 443 2.68 -22.18 -5.61
CA ASP A 443 2.12 -23.16 -4.67
C ASP A 443 1.57 -22.47 -3.42
N ILE A 444 2.20 -21.37 -2.99
CA ILE A 444 1.66 -20.50 -1.94
C ILE A 444 0.32 -19.92 -2.38
N GLU A 445 0.22 -19.32 -3.57
CA GLU A 445 -1.05 -18.78 -4.08
C GLU A 445 -2.14 -19.84 -4.18
N LYS A 446 -1.82 -21.02 -4.73
CA LYS A 446 -2.78 -22.15 -4.80
C LYS A 446 -3.25 -22.58 -3.42
N ALA A 447 -2.33 -22.70 -2.45
CA ALA A 447 -2.68 -23.08 -1.09
C ALA A 447 -3.60 -22.05 -0.43
N LEU A 448 -3.28 -20.77 -0.54
CA LEU A 448 -4.12 -19.69 -0.03
C LEU A 448 -5.51 -19.70 -0.67
N ALA A 449 -5.58 -19.85 -1.99
CA ALA A 449 -6.85 -19.85 -2.73
C ALA A 449 -7.73 -21.08 -2.38
N ALA A 450 -7.11 -22.24 -2.19
CA ALA A 450 -7.83 -23.50 -1.92
C ALA A 450 -8.34 -23.61 -0.48
N THR A 451 -7.75 -22.87 0.45
CA THR A 451 -8.01 -23.02 1.89
C THR A 451 -8.62 -21.79 2.54
N ALA A 452 -8.76 -20.69 1.81
CA ALA A 452 -9.44 -19.50 2.31
C ALA A 452 -10.87 -19.83 2.78
N ARG A 453 -11.27 -19.26 3.91
CA ARG A 453 -12.64 -19.38 4.42
C ARG A 453 -13.56 -18.47 3.62
N ASP A 454 -14.45 -19.09 2.85
CA ASP A 454 -15.38 -18.37 1.97
C ASP A 454 -16.21 -17.33 2.75
N LEU A 455 -16.23 -16.10 2.26
CA LEU A 455 -16.99 -14.99 2.81
C LEU A 455 -17.84 -14.33 1.71
N GLY A 456 -18.98 -13.79 2.10
CA GLY A 456 -19.90 -13.13 1.16
C GLY A 456 -20.65 -14.13 0.25
N PRO A 457 -20.83 -13.82 -1.04
CA PRO A 457 -21.42 -14.74 -2.01
C PRO A 457 -20.58 -16.01 -2.15
N LYS A 458 -21.23 -17.16 -2.29
CA LYS A 458 -20.54 -18.45 -2.37
C LYS A 458 -19.50 -18.52 -3.48
N GLY A 459 -18.27 -18.89 -3.12
CA GLY A 459 -17.13 -19.01 -4.01
C GLY A 459 -16.39 -17.68 -4.20
N ARG A 460 -15.41 -17.66 -5.10
CA ARG A 460 -14.61 -16.45 -5.35
C ARG A 460 -15.46 -15.30 -5.86
N ASP A 461 -15.38 -14.15 -5.21
CA ASP A 461 -16.12 -12.95 -5.57
C ASP A 461 -15.22 -11.70 -5.69
N ASN A 462 -15.82 -10.54 -6.03
CA ASN A 462 -15.08 -9.29 -6.22
C ASN A 462 -14.82 -8.52 -4.92
N ASP A 463 -15.44 -8.91 -3.83
CA ASP A 463 -15.40 -8.24 -2.55
C ASP A 463 -14.33 -8.87 -1.64
N PHE A 464 -14.35 -10.19 -1.50
CA PHE A 464 -13.49 -10.96 -0.60
C PHE A 464 -12.43 -11.82 -1.31
N GLY A 465 -12.43 -11.84 -2.65
CA GLY A 465 -11.57 -12.74 -3.41
C GLY A 465 -11.94 -14.22 -3.20
N TYR A 466 -10.98 -15.05 -2.78
CA TYR A 466 -11.23 -16.44 -2.38
C TYR A 466 -11.80 -16.58 -0.97
N GLY A 467 -11.87 -15.48 -0.20
CA GLY A 467 -12.36 -15.45 1.18
C GLY A 467 -11.30 -14.99 2.17
N LEU A 468 -11.54 -15.22 3.45
CA LEU A 468 -10.63 -14.87 4.53
C LEU A 468 -9.47 -15.86 4.61
N LEU A 469 -8.26 -15.37 4.76
CA LEU A 469 -7.04 -16.14 4.97
C LEU A 469 -7.22 -17.15 6.12
N ASP A 470 -6.92 -18.42 5.86
CA ASP A 470 -6.74 -19.48 6.86
C ASP A 470 -5.32 -20.06 6.72
N ILE A 471 -4.40 -19.53 7.53
CA ILE A 471 -2.98 -19.89 7.41
C ILE A 471 -2.68 -21.31 7.91
N LYS A 472 -3.45 -21.80 8.86
CA LYS A 472 -3.33 -23.17 9.35
C LYS A 472 -3.70 -24.18 8.27
N ALA A 473 -4.83 -23.95 7.61
CA ALA A 473 -5.26 -24.80 6.50
C ALA A 473 -4.29 -24.72 5.31
N ALA A 474 -3.80 -23.51 4.98
CA ALA A 474 -2.80 -23.32 3.93
C ALA A 474 -1.46 -24.02 4.22
N GLY A 475 -1.03 -24.07 5.49
CA GLY A 475 0.14 -24.82 5.92
C GLY A 475 -0.02 -26.34 5.83
N ALA A 476 -1.25 -26.84 6.03
CA ALA A 476 -1.57 -28.26 5.94
C ALA A 476 -1.88 -28.75 4.51
N ALA A 477 -2.09 -27.85 3.57
CA ALA A 477 -2.35 -28.17 2.16
C ALA A 477 -1.14 -28.90 1.57
N LYS A 478 -1.38 -30.11 1.03
CA LYS A 478 -0.36 -30.87 0.30
C LYS A 478 -0.20 -30.28 -1.10
N GLU A 479 1.01 -30.29 -1.58
CA GLU A 479 1.36 -29.96 -2.97
C GLU A 479 0.66 -30.86 -3.98
#